data_93fa216cb850b5cfe95567523a82c753
#
_entry.id   93fa216cb850b5cfe95567523a82c753
#
_cell.length_a   1.000
_cell.length_b   1.000
_cell.length_c   1.000
_cell.angle_alpha   90.00
_cell.angle_beta   90.00
_cell.angle_gamma   90.00
#
_symmetry.space_group_name_H-M   'P 1'
#
loop_
_entity.id
_entity.type
_entity.pdbx_description
1 polymer ?
#
loop_
_entity_poly.entity_id
_entity_poly.type
_entity_poly.pdbx_seq_one_letter_code
_entity_poly.pdbx_strand_id
1 'polypeptide(L)'
;KTLVFGVIGIIAGLGFLVDGSIWIGLIIIGVCAAVIYGYKEMKANFPTDEAIDKSFAELTDIKRQEALKKIDLEQSEMVREPLSIIGVGKYDYSKQGDDEIVRYNPHIVEIVIFGKKQLIVNEVIVDLTNQKEYKARTNEFFYQDVSAVSIYDDENGKKFAIKVHGQTECNVSISDRYIDIAEEAVKSIRKVLREEKA
;
A
#
# COMPACT_ATOMS: atom_id res chain seq x y z
N LYS A 1 18.59 -3.22 -16.67
CA LYS A 1 19.82 -4.07 -16.79
C LYS A 1 19.69 -5.05 -17.95
N THR A 2 18.62 -5.81 -18.09
CA THR A 2 18.41 -6.81 -19.17
C THR A 2 18.53 -6.22 -20.59
N LEU A 3 17.98 -5.03 -20.81
CA LEU A 3 18.03 -4.33 -22.11
C LEU A 3 19.45 -3.94 -22.48
N VAL A 4 20.25 -3.49 -21.51
CA VAL A 4 21.65 -3.11 -21.70
C VAL A 4 22.47 -4.33 -22.10
N PHE A 5 22.31 -5.47 -21.42
CA PHE A 5 23.00 -6.70 -21.79
C PHE A 5 22.60 -7.22 -23.17
N GLY A 6 21.31 -7.09 -23.55
CA GLY A 6 20.85 -7.45 -24.89
C GLY A 6 21.50 -6.61 -25.98
N VAL A 7 21.61 -5.29 -25.79
CA VAL A 7 22.27 -4.39 -26.74
C VAL A 7 23.77 -4.68 -26.86
N ILE A 8 24.45 -4.89 -25.72
CA ILE A 8 25.89 -5.26 -25.71
C ILE A 8 26.10 -6.58 -26.45
N GLY A 9 25.24 -7.56 -26.27
CA GLY A 9 25.30 -8.83 -26.99
C GLY A 9 25.13 -8.71 -28.51
N ILE A 10 24.23 -7.83 -28.97
CA ILE A 10 24.08 -7.54 -30.41
C ILE A 10 25.35 -6.92 -30.98
N ILE A 11 25.95 -5.96 -30.28
CA ILE A 11 27.21 -5.32 -30.71
C ILE A 11 28.33 -6.35 -30.78
N ALA A 12 28.47 -7.24 -29.79
CA ALA A 12 29.45 -8.32 -29.83
C ALA A 12 29.18 -9.29 -30.99
N GLY A 13 27.92 -9.65 -31.25
CA GLY A 13 27.57 -10.49 -32.41
C GLY A 13 27.95 -9.89 -33.75
N LEU A 14 27.80 -8.56 -33.90
CA LEU A 14 28.28 -7.83 -35.09
C LEU A 14 29.81 -7.90 -35.25
N GLY A 15 30.56 -7.84 -34.15
CA GLY A 15 32.01 -8.04 -34.17
C GLY A 15 32.42 -9.39 -34.76
N PHE A 16 31.75 -10.48 -34.38
CA PHE A 16 31.98 -11.82 -34.92
C PHE A 16 31.66 -11.95 -36.43
N LEU A 17 30.71 -11.17 -36.93
CA LEU A 17 30.43 -11.13 -38.36
C LEU A 17 31.59 -10.55 -39.16
N VAL A 18 32.27 -9.56 -38.58
CA VAL A 18 33.44 -8.90 -39.25
C VAL A 18 34.65 -9.82 -39.25
N ASP A 19 34.85 -10.63 -38.20
CA ASP A 19 35.97 -11.57 -38.07
C ASP A 19 35.80 -12.87 -38.86
N GLY A 20 34.77 -12.98 -39.70
CA GLY A 20 34.53 -14.16 -40.53
C GLY A 20 33.78 -15.33 -39.84
N SER A 21 33.40 -15.18 -38.58
CA SER A 21 32.63 -16.18 -37.84
C SER A 21 31.12 -15.91 -37.99
N ILE A 22 30.62 -15.81 -39.20
CA ILE A 22 29.28 -15.36 -39.57
C ILE A 22 28.18 -16.13 -38.78
N TRP A 23 28.27 -17.43 -38.66
CA TRP A 23 27.25 -18.24 -37.97
C TRP A 23 27.17 -17.94 -36.50
N ILE A 24 28.29 -17.73 -35.83
CA ILE A 24 28.35 -17.39 -34.42
C ILE A 24 27.72 -16.02 -34.18
N GLY A 25 28.07 -15.03 -35.03
CA GLY A 25 27.50 -13.68 -34.96
C GLY A 25 25.98 -13.68 -35.10
N LEU A 26 25.45 -14.44 -36.08
CA LEU A 26 24.00 -14.53 -36.32
C LEU A 26 23.26 -15.19 -35.14
N ILE A 27 23.83 -16.25 -34.55
CA ILE A 27 23.25 -16.90 -33.37
C ILE A 27 23.18 -15.92 -32.19
N ILE A 28 24.27 -15.21 -31.88
CA ILE A 28 24.30 -14.25 -30.77
C ILE A 28 23.27 -13.14 -30.98
N ILE A 29 23.21 -12.55 -32.19
CA ILE A 29 22.22 -11.52 -32.52
C ILE A 29 20.79 -12.05 -32.35
N GLY A 30 20.49 -13.24 -32.86
CA GLY A 30 19.18 -13.88 -32.75
C GLY A 30 18.74 -14.11 -31.32
N VAL A 31 19.62 -14.65 -30.47
CA VAL A 31 19.35 -14.85 -29.04
C VAL A 31 19.12 -13.52 -28.34
N CYS A 32 19.96 -12.52 -28.57
CA CYS A 32 19.81 -11.21 -27.94
C CYS A 32 18.52 -10.49 -28.37
N ALA A 33 18.15 -10.59 -29.65
CA ALA A 33 16.91 -10.05 -30.18
C ALA A 33 15.70 -10.74 -29.55
N ALA A 34 15.71 -12.07 -29.41
CA ALA A 34 14.65 -12.82 -28.73
C ALA A 34 14.50 -12.44 -27.25
N VAL A 35 15.63 -12.25 -26.53
CA VAL A 35 15.60 -11.79 -25.14
C VAL A 35 15.02 -10.38 -25.00
N ILE A 36 15.42 -9.46 -25.90
CA ILE A 36 14.87 -8.09 -25.90
C ILE A 36 13.37 -8.11 -26.20
N TYR A 37 12.96 -8.88 -27.19
CA TYR A 37 11.55 -9.01 -27.56
C TYR A 37 10.72 -9.61 -26.41
N GLY A 38 11.15 -10.73 -25.86
CA GLY A 38 10.49 -11.33 -24.70
C GLY A 38 10.42 -10.41 -23.49
N TYR A 39 11.47 -9.63 -23.23
CA TYR A 39 11.44 -8.63 -22.16
C TYR A 39 10.42 -7.52 -22.41
N LYS A 40 10.31 -7.04 -23.67
CA LYS A 40 9.31 -6.01 -24.04
C LYS A 40 7.89 -6.54 -23.91
N GLU A 41 7.60 -7.75 -24.39
CA GLU A 41 6.29 -8.37 -24.21
C GLU A 41 5.96 -8.58 -22.73
N MET A 42 6.92 -9.09 -21.97
CA MET A 42 6.72 -9.28 -20.54
C MET A 42 6.42 -7.95 -19.85
N LYS A 43 7.18 -6.87 -20.16
CA LYS A 43 6.93 -5.54 -19.57
C LYS A 43 5.58 -4.96 -20.00
N ALA A 44 5.13 -5.19 -21.24
CA ALA A 44 3.82 -4.73 -21.73
C ALA A 44 2.64 -5.42 -21.04
N ASN A 45 2.84 -6.64 -20.55
CA ASN A 45 1.81 -7.42 -19.84
C ASN A 45 1.82 -7.19 -18.32
N PHE A 46 2.81 -6.47 -17.77
CA PHE A 46 2.75 -6.07 -16.36
C PHE A 46 1.78 -4.90 -16.17
N PRO A 47 0.99 -4.92 -15.08
CA PRO A 47 0.12 -3.79 -14.76
C PRO A 47 0.97 -2.53 -14.55
N THR A 48 0.47 -1.41 -15.04
CA THR A 48 1.10 -0.10 -14.79
C THR A 48 0.98 0.28 -13.32
N ASP A 49 1.85 1.18 -12.85
CA ASP A 49 1.81 1.69 -11.48
C ASP A 49 0.43 2.30 -11.15
N GLU A 50 -0.17 3.03 -12.11
CA GLU A 50 -1.52 3.58 -11.98
C GLU A 50 -2.60 2.50 -11.85
N ALA A 51 -2.49 1.40 -12.61
CA ALA A 51 -3.43 0.29 -12.53
C ALA A 51 -3.35 -0.41 -11.18
N ILE A 52 -2.14 -0.56 -10.61
CA ILE A 52 -1.91 -1.12 -9.27
C ILE A 52 -2.54 -0.21 -8.21
N ASP A 53 -2.28 1.11 -8.28
CA ASP A 53 -2.82 2.09 -7.34
C ASP A 53 -4.35 2.14 -7.38
N LYS A 54 -4.93 2.08 -8.58
CA LYS A 54 -6.38 2.01 -8.77
C LYS A 54 -6.98 0.74 -8.16
N SER A 55 -6.40 -0.41 -8.45
CA SER A 55 -6.87 -1.69 -7.88
C SER A 55 -6.77 -1.70 -6.36
N PHE A 56 -5.70 -1.10 -5.81
CA PHE A 56 -5.53 -0.96 -4.37
C PHE A 56 -6.61 -0.05 -3.76
N ALA A 57 -6.89 1.10 -4.38
CA ALA A 57 -7.93 2.01 -3.91
C ALA A 57 -9.33 1.37 -3.96
N GLU A 58 -9.66 0.67 -5.06
CA GLU A 58 -10.93 -0.06 -5.21
C GLU A 58 -11.09 -1.14 -4.13
N LEU A 59 -10.04 -1.95 -3.89
CA LEU A 59 -10.10 -3.00 -2.87
C LEU A 59 -10.18 -2.41 -1.45
N THR A 60 -9.50 -1.29 -1.19
CA THR A 60 -9.60 -0.56 0.07
C THR A 60 -11.03 -0.08 0.33
N ASP A 61 -11.70 0.46 -0.71
CA ASP A 61 -13.08 0.91 -0.59
C ASP A 61 -14.05 -0.26 -0.35
N ILE A 62 -13.88 -1.37 -1.04
CA ILE A 62 -14.65 -2.60 -0.80
C ILE A 62 -14.49 -3.03 0.66
N LYS A 63 -13.26 -3.08 1.18
CA LYS A 63 -12.99 -3.47 2.56
C LYS A 63 -13.58 -2.48 3.56
N ARG A 64 -13.59 -1.19 3.25
CA ARG A 64 -14.26 -0.17 4.04
C ARG A 64 -15.76 -0.41 4.13
N GLN A 65 -16.40 -0.72 3.00
CA GLN A 65 -17.83 -1.03 2.97
C GLN A 65 -18.16 -2.33 3.73
N GLU A 66 -17.31 -3.35 3.63
CA GLU A 66 -17.46 -4.58 4.40
C GLU A 66 -17.34 -4.32 5.91
N ALA A 67 -16.38 -3.49 6.33
CA ALA A 67 -16.20 -3.12 7.73
C ALA A 67 -17.43 -2.39 8.28
N LEU A 68 -17.96 -1.41 7.53
CA LEU A 68 -19.17 -0.68 7.91
C LEU A 68 -20.38 -1.61 8.08
N LYS A 69 -20.56 -2.57 7.18
CA LYS A 69 -21.64 -3.55 7.27
C LYS A 69 -21.52 -4.49 8.47
N LYS A 70 -20.28 -4.86 8.85
CA LYS A 70 -20.03 -5.77 9.99
C LYS A 70 -20.27 -5.12 11.34
N ILE A 71 -20.10 -3.80 11.43
CA ILE A 71 -20.21 -3.05 12.70
C ILE A 71 -21.68 -2.78 13.06
N ASP A 72 -22.62 -3.01 12.13
CA ASP A 72 -24.08 -2.81 12.29
C ASP A 72 -24.45 -1.42 12.85
N LEU A 73 -23.63 -0.42 12.55
CA LEU A 73 -23.89 0.97 12.86
C LEU A 73 -24.71 1.58 11.72
N GLU A 74 -25.90 2.06 12.09
CA GLU A 74 -26.68 2.85 11.14
C GLU A 74 -25.94 4.15 10.80
N GLN A 75 -26.09 4.61 9.56
CA GLN A 75 -25.47 5.86 9.11
C GLN A 75 -25.90 7.05 9.99
N SER A 76 -27.08 6.98 10.58
CA SER A 76 -27.63 7.97 11.56
C SER A 76 -26.88 7.99 12.90
N GLU A 77 -26.12 6.95 13.21
CA GLU A 77 -25.31 6.83 14.43
C GLU A 77 -23.87 7.29 14.23
N MET A 78 -23.45 7.50 13.00
CA MET A 78 -22.14 8.06 12.68
C MET A 78 -22.17 9.59 12.76
N VAL A 79 -21.25 10.15 13.54
CA VAL A 79 -21.12 11.62 13.67
C VAL A 79 -20.28 12.23 12.56
N ARG A 80 -19.56 11.39 11.79
CA ARG A 80 -18.68 11.82 10.70
C ARG A 80 -18.44 10.67 9.73
N GLU A 81 -18.05 11.00 8.49
CA GLU A 81 -17.58 10.05 7.48
C GLU A 81 -16.36 9.26 7.99
N PRO A 82 -16.33 7.94 7.77
CA PRO A 82 -15.20 7.10 8.14
C PRO A 82 -13.93 7.50 7.39
N LEU A 83 -12.78 7.40 8.08
CA LEU A 83 -11.47 7.67 7.52
C LEU A 83 -10.69 6.36 7.34
N SER A 84 -9.86 6.31 6.30
CA SER A 84 -8.94 5.19 6.09
C SER A 84 -7.50 5.68 6.23
N ILE A 85 -6.74 5.05 7.12
CA ILE A 85 -5.31 5.28 7.29
C ILE A 85 -4.57 4.09 6.72
N ILE A 86 -3.78 4.34 5.67
CA ILE A 86 -3.07 3.30 4.95
C ILE A 86 -1.68 3.17 5.52
N GLY A 87 -1.38 1.99 6.02
CA GLY A 87 -0.11 1.67 6.65
C GLY A 87 0.63 0.52 5.98
N VAL A 88 1.87 0.39 6.39
CA VAL A 88 2.76 -0.71 5.99
C VAL A 88 2.86 -1.66 7.17
N GLY A 89 2.36 -2.89 6.97
CA GLY A 89 2.53 -3.98 7.92
C GLY A 89 3.70 -4.88 7.53
N LYS A 90 3.63 -6.13 7.96
CA LYS A 90 4.50 -7.16 7.42
C LYS A 90 4.08 -7.44 5.98
N TYR A 91 4.93 -7.08 5.04
CA TYR A 91 4.69 -7.26 3.61
C TYR A 91 5.49 -8.45 3.07
N ASP A 92 4.94 -9.10 2.05
CA ASP A 92 5.60 -10.19 1.33
C ASP A 92 6.38 -9.66 0.12
N TYR A 93 5.92 -8.56 -0.45
CA TYR A 93 6.50 -7.92 -1.62
C TYR A 93 6.61 -6.42 -1.46
N SER A 94 7.72 -5.87 -1.94
CA SER A 94 7.85 -4.43 -2.18
C SER A 94 8.48 -4.20 -3.55
N LYS A 95 8.00 -3.21 -4.28
CA LYS A 95 8.54 -2.83 -5.58
C LYS A 95 8.50 -1.32 -5.75
N GLN A 96 9.62 -0.75 -6.16
CA GLN A 96 9.68 0.63 -6.61
C GLN A 96 9.14 0.70 -8.04
N GLY A 97 8.16 1.58 -8.24
CA GLY A 97 7.58 1.87 -9.55
C GLY A 97 8.50 2.71 -10.44
N ASP A 98 8.04 2.97 -11.67
CA ASP A 98 8.72 3.88 -12.61
C ASP A 98 8.62 5.35 -12.12
N ASP A 99 7.69 5.65 -11.22
CA ASP A 99 7.47 6.93 -10.50
C ASP A 99 8.32 7.08 -9.22
N GLU A 100 9.28 6.20 -9.00
CA GLU A 100 10.15 6.12 -7.82
C GLU A 100 9.42 5.81 -6.49
N ILE A 101 8.08 5.62 -6.51
CA ILE A 101 7.30 5.29 -5.32
C ILE A 101 7.43 3.80 -5.01
N VAL A 102 7.72 3.48 -3.74
CA VAL A 102 7.75 2.09 -3.28
C VAL A 102 6.33 1.66 -2.92
N ARG A 103 5.86 0.59 -3.55
CA ARG A 103 4.58 -0.07 -3.27
C ARG A 103 4.81 -1.35 -2.50
N TYR A 104 4.02 -1.54 -1.47
CA TYR A 104 4.06 -2.72 -0.60
C TYR A 104 2.81 -3.56 -0.82
N ASN A 105 2.93 -4.87 -0.67
CA ASN A 105 1.79 -5.78 -0.69
C ASN A 105 2.06 -6.94 0.29
N PRO A 106 1.14 -7.24 1.22
CA PRO A 106 -0.09 -6.53 1.52
C PRO A 106 0.11 -5.18 2.24
N HIS A 107 -0.95 -4.36 2.24
CA HIS A 107 -1.07 -3.16 3.08
C HIS A 107 -1.95 -3.44 4.30
N ILE A 108 -1.71 -2.70 5.39
CA ILE A 108 -2.65 -2.58 6.50
C ILE A 108 -3.49 -1.31 6.29
N VAL A 109 -4.79 -1.42 6.45
CA VAL A 109 -5.69 -0.27 6.41
C VAL A 109 -6.46 -0.21 7.72
N GLU A 110 -6.27 0.90 8.45
CA GLU A 110 -7.06 1.22 9.63
C GLU A 110 -8.27 2.03 9.21
N ILE A 111 -9.45 1.45 9.33
CA ILE A 111 -10.71 2.13 9.04
C ILE A 111 -11.24 2.68 10.35
N VAL A 112 -11.23 4.00 10.48
CA VAL A 112 -11.66 4.73 11.67
C VAL A 112 -13.09 5.20 11.47
N ILE A 113 -13.99 4.72 12.32
CA ILE A 113 -15.43 5.01 12.28
C ILE A 113 -15.79 5.79 13.53
N PHE A 114 -16.55 6.85 13.34
CA PHE A 114 -16.94 7.78 14.41
C PHE A 114 -18.39 7.53 14.81
N GLY A 115 -18.61 6.72 15.84
CA GLY A 115 -19.93 6.57 16.49
C GLY A 115 -20.24 7.73 17.44
N LYS A 116 -21.46 7.81 17.95
CA LYS A 116 -21.89 8.89 18.90
C LYS A 116 -21.10 8.93 20.21
N LYS A 117 -20.62 7.80 20.70
CA LYS A 117 -19.94 7.70 22.00
C LYS A 117 -18.57 7.04 21.91
N GLN A 118 -18.23 6.50 20.76
CA GLN A 118 -17.08 5.63 20.59
C GLN A 118 -16.41 5.82 19.25
N LEU A 119 -15.11 5.59 19.24
CA LEU A 119 -14.28 5.46 18.08
C LEU A 119 -14.10 3.98 17.80
N ILE A 120 -14.46 3.53 16.61
CA ILE A 120 -14.26 2.14 16.21
C ILE A 120 -13.14 2.12 15.19
N VAL A 121 -12.15 1.28 15.44
CA VAL A 121 -11.00 1.08 14.54
C VAL A 121 -11.04 -0.35 14.03
N ASN A 122 -11.20 -0.49 12.72
CA ASN A 122 -11.19 -1.78 12.07
C ASN A 122 -9.91 -1.90 11.24
N GLU A 123 -9.00 -2.77 11.69
CA GLU A 123 -7.78 -3.11 10.96
C GLU A 123 -8.09 -4.18 9.93
N VAL A 124 -7.81 -3.90 8.67
CA VAL A 124 -7.94 -4.85 7.58
C VAL A 124 -6.63 -4.95 6.80
N ILE A 125 -6.36 -6.14 6.28
CA ILE A 125 -5.23 -6.38 5.38
C ILE A 125 -5.75 -6.42 3.96
N VAL A 126 -5.15 -5.59 3.11
CA VAL A 126 -5.46 -5.49 1.68
C VAL A 126 -4.33 -6.12 0.89
N ASP A 127 -4.60 -7.24 0.24
CA ASP A 127 -3.63 -8.00 -0.55
C ASP A 127 -4.12 -8.12 -1.99
N LEU A 128 -3.35 -7.56 -2.94
CA LEU A 128 -3.67 -7.58 -4.36
C LEU A 128 -3.35 -8.92 -5.05
N THR A 129 -2.48 -9.73 -4.43
CA THR A 129 -1.97 -10.96 -5.06
C THR A 129 -2.68 -12.20 -4.55
N ASN A 130 -3.26 -12.13 -3.37
CA ASN A 130 -3.83 -13.28 -2.70
C ASN A 130 -5.22 -12.93 -2.16
N GLN A 131 -6.23 -13.65 -2.66
CA GLN A 131 -7.61 -13.52 -2.17
C GLN A 131 -7.81 -14.17 -0.78
N LYS A 132 -6.75 -14.37 0.00
CA LYS A 132 -6.88 -14.87 1.37
C LYS A 132 -7.69 -13.87 2.18
N GLU A 133 -8.72 -14.37 2.83
CA GLU A 133 -9.40 -13.62 3.86
C GLU A 133 -8.46 -13.50 5.08
N TYR A 134 -7.93 -12.32 5.29
CA TYR A 134 -7.28 -11.97 6.53
C TYR A 134 -8.34 -11.64 7.58
N LYS A 135 -8.16 -12.11 8.80
CA LYS A 135 -9.06 -11.75 9.90
C LYS A 135 -8.91 -10.26 10.19
N ALA A 136 -10.00 -9.52 9.98
CA ALA A 136 -10.09 -8.14 10.44
C ALA A 136 -10.06 -8.10 11.97
N ARG A 137 -9.35 -7.12 12.54
CA ARG A 137 -9.36 -6.83 13.96
C ARG A 137 -10.19 -5.58 14.18
N THR A 138 -11.20 -5.65 15.04
CA THR A 138 -12.03 -4.50 15.41
C THR A 138 -11.78 -4.16 16.87
N ASN A 139 -11.46 -2.90 17.11
CA ASN A 139 -11.33 -2.33 18.45
C ASN A 139 -12.33 -1.19 18.60
N GLU A 140 -13.00 -1.13 19.75
CA GLU A 140 -13.92 -0.05 20.09
C GLU A 140 -13.38 0.70 21.31
N PHE A 141 -13.30 2.02 21.21
CA PHE A 141 -12.76 2.89 22.25
C PHE A 141 -13.78 3.97 22.58
N PHE A 142 -14.24 4.05 23.81
CA PHE A 142 -15.03 5.19 24.22
C PHE A 142 -14.18 6.48 24.15
N TYR A 143 -14.76 7.57 23.67
CA TYR A 143 -14.02 8.81 23.51
C TYR A 143 -13.35 9.30 24.79
N GLN A 144 -14.00 9.10 25.95
CA GLN A 144 -13.44 9.44 27.26
C GLN A 144 -12.15 8.69 27.60
N ASP A 145 -11.96 7.48 27.07
CA ASP A 145 -10.85 6.60 27.39
C ASP A 145 -9.64 6.84 26.44
N VAL A 146 -9.89 7.43 25.27
CA VAL A 146 -8.82 7.76 24.33
C VAL A 146 -7.99 8.90 24.91
N SER A 147 -6.77 8.62 25.32
CA SER A 147 -5.87 9.60 25.91
C SER A 147 -5.08 10.41 24.91
N ALA A 148 -4.71 9.83 23.75
CA ALA A 148 -4.00 10.52 22.69
C ALA A 148 -4.20 9.86 21.32
N VAL A 149 -4.14 10.69 20.27
CA VAL A 149 -4.00 10.26 18.88
C VAL A 149 -2.86 11.04 18.26
N SER A 150 -1.88 10.35 17.68
CA SER A 150 -0.65 10.97 17.20
C SER A 150 -0.06 10.26 15.99
N ILE A 151 0.74 11.03 15.24
CA ILE A 151 1.78 10.50 14.39
C ILE A 151 3.10 10.84 15.06
N TYR A 152 4.00 9.89 15.11
CA TYR A 152 5.33 10.05 15.67
C TYR A 152 6.36 9.30 14.84
N ASP A 153 7.62 9.74 14.93
CA ASP A 153 8.74 9.07 14.28
C ASP A 153 9.32 8.00 15.22
N ASP A 154 9.63 6.84 14.68
CA ASP A 154 10.45 5.83 15.35
C ASP A 154 11.60 5.38 14.43
N GLU A 155 12.37 4.38 14.86
CA GLU A 155 13.51 3.84 14.11
C GLU A 155 13.14 3.32 12.71
N ASN A 156 11.87 2.98 12.49
CA ASN A 156 11.36 2.39 11.24
C ASN A 156 10.49 3.38 10.44
N GLY A 157 10.48 4.66 10.79
CA GLY A 157 9.72 5.72 10.11
C GLY A 157 8.51 6.22 10.90
N LYS A 158 7.56 6.82 10.19
CA LYS A 158 6.38 7.42 10.82
C LYS A 158 5.34 6.37 11.19
N LYS A 159 4.74 6.54 12.38
CA LYS A 159 3.69 5.68 12.90
C LYS A 159 2.46 6.47 13.32
N PHE A 160 1.30 5.97 12.92
CA PHE A 160 0.02 6.39 13.51
C PHE A 160 -0.24 5.59 14.77
N ALA A 161 -0.71 6.23 15.83
CA ALA A 161 -1.07 5.56 17.07
C ALA A 161 -2.29 6.17 17.76
N ILE A 162 -3.11 5.29 18.34
CA ILE A 162 -4.17 5.63 19.29
C ILE A 162 -3.77 5.07 20.65
N LYS A 163 -3.82 5.92 21.68
CA LYS A 163 -3.55 5.54 23.07
C LYS A 163 -4.83 5.60 23.88
N VAL A 164 -5.08 4.56 24.64
CA VAL A 164 -6.21 4.41 25.56
C VAL A 164 -5.63 4.21 26.94
N HIS A 165 -6.05 5.01 27.93
CA HIS A 165 -5.49 4.99 29.29
C HIS A 165 -3.96 5.03 29.34
N GLY A 166 -3.33 5.70 28.36
CA GLY A 166 -1.87 5.81 28.25
C GLY A 166 -1.16 4.63 27.59
N GLN A 167 -1.87 3.54 27.28
CA GLN A 167 -1.33 2.41 26.51
C GLN A 167 -1.61 2.57 25.02
N THR A 168 -0.70 2.07 24.19
CA THR A 168 -0.87 2.10 22.73
C THR A 168 -1.68 0.88 22.30
N GLU A 169 -2.91 1.11 21.85
CA GLU A 169 -3.86 0.07 21.44
C GLU A 169 -3.88 -0.12 19.91
N CYS A 170 -3.63 0.96 19.17
CA CYS A 170 -3.52 0.93 17.71
C CYS A 170 -2.18 1.53 17.32
N ASN A 171 -1.44 0.85 16.44
CA ASN A 171 -0.14 1.30 15.99
C ASN A 171 0.16 0.75 14.60
N VAL A 172 0.22 1.62 13.60
CA VAL A 172 0.52 1.23 12.23
C VAL A 172 1.61 2.12 11.62
N SER A 173 2.58 1.51 10.97
CA SER A 173 3.61 2.24 10.22
C SER A 173 3.01 2.85 8.97
N ILE A 174 3.29 4.13 8.70
CA ILE A 174 2.74 4.87 7.56
C ILE A 174 3.84 4.97 6.49
N SER A 175 3.48 4.64 5.25
CA SER A 175 4.36 4.96 4.11
C SER A 175 4.37 6.45 3.85
N ASP A 176 5.52 7.00 3.42
CA ASP A 176 5.72 8.43 3.13
C ASP A 176 4.63 9.00 2.21
N ARG A 177 4.16 8.21 1.26
CA ARG A 177 3.07 8.56 0.34
C ARG A 177 1.75 8.93 1.04
N TYR A 178 1.48 8.36 2.21
CA TYR A 178 0.20 8.50 2.93
C TYR A 178 0.28 9.36 4.18
N ILE A 179 1.40 10.03 4.42
CA ILE A 179 1.62 10.85 5.62
C ILE A 179 0.60 11.98 5.71
N ASP A 180 0.39 12.72 4.62
CA ASP A 180 -0.54 13.86 4.60
C ASP A 180 -1.97 13.42 4.92
N ILE A 181 -2.41 12.28 4.35
CA ILE A 181 -3.73 11.70 4.62
C ILE A 181 -3.86 11.29 6.08
N ALA A 182 -2.82 10.68 6.64
CA ALA A 182 -2.82 10.27 8.03
C ALA A 182 -2.80 11.47 8.99
N GLU A 183 -2.07 12.56 8.66
CA GLU A 183 -2.09 13.80 9.44
C GLU A 183 -3.47 14.46 9.45
N GLU A 184 -4.15 14.48 8.32
CA GLU A 184 -5.52 14.98 8.22
C GLU A 184 -6.49 14.13 9.04
N ALA A 185 -6.33 12.80 8.99
CA ALA A 185 -7.09 11.89 9.81
C ALA A 185 -6.88 12.16 11.31
N VAL A 186 -5.64 12.33 11.76
CA VAL A 186 -5.33 12.68 13.17
C VAL A 186 -5.97 14.00 13.58
N LYS A 187 -5.91 15.03 12.73
CA LYS A 187 -6.59 16.32 12.99
C LYS A 187 -8.09 16.13 13.16
N SER A 188 -8.68 15.31 12.29
CA SER A 188 -10.11 14.98 12.32
C SER A 188 -10.51 14.24 13.58
N ILE A 189 -9.76 13.20 13.96
CA ILE A 189 -10.00 12.44 15.18
C ILE A 189 -9.88 13.33 16.41
N ARG A 190 -8.82 14.15 16.51
CA ARG A 190 -8.62 15.09 17.62
C ARG A 190 -9.74 16.12 17.73
N LYS A 191 -10.33 16.52 16.60
CA LYS A 191 -11.49 17.44 16.60
C LYS A 191 -12.68 16.78 17.26
N VAL A 192 -13.05 15.57 16.83
CA VAL A 192 -14.17 14.81 17.43
C VAL A 192 -13.93 14.54 18.91
N LEU A 193 -12.72 14.12 19.29
CA LEU A 193 -12.37 13.90 20.70
C LEU A 193 -12.55 15.14 21.58
N ARG A 194 -12.32 16.34 21.07
CA ARG A 194 -12.54 17.59 21.80
C ARG A 194 -14.02 17.93 21.91
N GLU A 195 -14.78 17.69 20.85
CA GLU A 195 -16.23 17.94 20.82
C GLU A 195 -16.98 17.00 21.76
N GLU A 196 -16.58 15.73 21.84
CA GLU A 196 -17.24 14.69 22.64
C GLU A 196 -16.78 14.65 24.11
N LYS A 197 -15.66 15.29 24.44
CA LYS A 197 -15.16 15.40 25.83
C LYS A 197 -15.57 16.69 26.54
N ALA A 198 -16.15 17.65 25.82
CA ALA A 198 -16.61 18.93 26.36
C ALA A 198 -18.01 18.80 26.95
#